data_58c56e371bf54b302e88571ac00ec7e9
#
_entry.id   58c56e371bf54b302e88571ac00ec7e9
#
_cell.length_a   1.000
_cell.length_b   1.000
_cell.length_c   1.000
_cell.angle_alpha   90.00
_cell.angle_beta   90.00
_cell.angle_gamma   90.00
#
_symmetry.space_group_name_H-M   'P 1'
#
loop_
_entity.id
_entity.type
_entity.pdbx_description
1 polymer ?
#
loop_
_entity_poly.entity_id
_entity_poly.type
_entity_poly.pdbx_seq_one_letter_code
_entity_poly.pdbx_strand_id
1 'polypeptide(L)'
;RGILNRYDIKVIGTSIASIKEGEDRDSFKQLMERTNQPIAPSEIVTNLQDGIRFAEEIGYPVIVRPAYTLGGTGGGIAETQEQLEEILSQGLHLSRVGQVLLEKSIKGWKEIEFEVIRDGAGSCITVCSMENIDPVGVHTGDSIVVAPALTLADKEYQMLRSAAIDIINSIEIKGGCNVQFALNPDSFEYAVIEINPRVSRSSALASKATGYPIAKIAAKIALGYNLDEIINAVTGKTYACFEPAIDYVVTKIPKWPFDKFYGAKRNLGTKMMATGEIMSIANSFEASLLKGVRSLEIGQYTLEHEASKNRSIEELAVRVTVPDDERLFDLAELIRRGFPLDRIAEATLMDM
;
A
#
# COMPACT_ATOMS: atom_id res chain seq x y z
N ARG A 1 -20.79 2.71 -21.33
CA ARG A 1 -21.13 3.14 -22.70
C ARG A 1 -21.85 2.04 -23.51
N GLY A 2 -22.15 0.86 -22.94
CA GLY A 2 -22.95 -0.21 -23.55
C GLY A 2 -22.32 -0.91 -24.77
N ILE A 3 -21.05 -0.66 -25.06
CA ILE A 3 -20.37 -1.19 -26.25
C ILE A 3 -20.30 -2.74 -26.22
N LEU A 4 -19.97 -3.32 -25.07
CA LEU A 4 -19.83 -4.77 -24.93
C LEU A 4 -21.16 -5.47 -25.22
N ASN A 5 -22.25 -4.96 -24.61
CA ASN A 5 -23.60 -5.50 -24.83
C ASN A 5 -24.05 -5.31 -26.29
N ARG A 6 -23.68 -4.18 -26.92
CA ARG A 6 -24.03 -3.89 -28.32
C ARG A 6 -23.41 -4.88 -29.30
N TYR A 7 -22.21 -5.38 -29.00
CA TYR A 7 -21.46 -6.29 -29.86
C TYR A 7 -21.41 -7.73 -29.31
N ASP A 8 -22.22 -8.02 -28.29
CA ASP A 8 -22.27 -9.33 -27.61
C ASP A 8 -20.87 -9.84 -27.19
N ILE A 9 -20.05 -8.93 -26.66
CA ILE A 9 -18.69 -9.26 -26.24
C ILE A 9 -18.75 -9.75 -24.79
N LYS A 10 -18.36 -11.01 -24.58
CA LYS A 10 -18.22 -11.60 -23.25
C LYS A 10 -16.89 -11.22 -22.62
N VAL A 11 -16.93 -10.63 -21.42
CA VAL A 11 -15.76 -10.40 -20.59
C VAL A 11 -15.43 -11.70 -19.84
N ILE A 12 -14.20 -12.20 -19.94
CA ILE A 12 -13.71 -13.35 -19.21
C ILE A 12 -12.94 -12.90 -17.95
N GLY A 13 -12.91 -13.73 -16.91
CA GLY A 13 -12.31 -13.40 -15.63
C GLY A 13 -13.24 -12.55 -14.76
N THR A 14 -12.69 -11.59 -14.02
CA THR A 14 -13.44 -10.70 -13.12
C THR A 14 -14.46 -9.86 -13.88
N SER A 15 -15.69 -9.79 -13.37
CA SER A 15 -16.79 -9.05 -14.00
C SER A 15 -16.55 -7.54 -13.94
N ILE A 16 -17.15 -6.78 -14.89
CA ILE A 16 -17.12 -5.32 -14.87
C ILE A 16 -17.78 -4.77 -13.61
N ALA A 17 -18.82 -5.44 -13.10
CA ALA A 17 -19.49 -5.06 -11.87
C ALA A 17 -18.54 -5.16 -10.67
N SER A 18 -17.83 -6.28 -10.54
CA SER A 18 -16.83 -6.51 -9.49
C SER A 18 -15.67 -5.50 -9.56
N ILE A 19 -15.19 -5.20 -10.78
CA ILE A 19 -14.16 -4.18 -10.99
C ILE A 19 -14.67 -2.81 -10.53
N LYS A 20 -15.90 -2.45 -10.88
CA LYS A 20 -16.52 -1.18 -10.46
C LYS A 20 -16.66 -1.11 -8.94
N GLU A 21 -17.08 -2.18 -8.29
CA GLU A 21 -17.21 -2.21 -6.82
C GLU A 21 -15.85 -1.99 -6.12
N GLY A 22 -14.76 -2.47 -6.67
CA GLY A 22 -13.42 -2.26 -6.10
C GLY A 22 -12.79 -0.89 -6.40
N GLU A 23 -13.11 -0.27 -7.55
CA GLU A 23 -12.41 0.94 -8.01
C GLU A 23 -13.24 2.24 -7.86
N ASP A 24 -14.58 2.14 -7.84
CA ASP A 24 -15.47 3.28 -7.64
C ASP A 24 -15.65 3.57 -6.15
N ARG A 25 -15.40 4.81 -5.71
CA ARG A 25 -15.38 5.19 -4.29
C ARG A 25 -16.67 4.91 -3.54
N ASP A 26 -17.80 5.24 -4.13
CA ASP A 26 -19.10 5.03 -3.48
C ASP A 26 -19.43 3.54 -3.39
N SER A 27 -19.15 2.79 -4.46
CA SER A 27 -19.34 1.34 -4.51
C SER A 27 -18.38 0.63 -3.52
N PHE A 28 -17.13 1.10 -3.41
CA PHE A 28 -16.16 0.60 -2.44
C PHE A 28 -16.63 0.82 -1.00
N LYS A 29 -17.14 2.02 -0.67
CA LYS A 29 -17.69 2.31 0.67
C LYS A 29 -18.84 1.35 1.00
N GLN A 30 -19.80 1.18 0.07
CA GLN A 30 -20.92 0.23 0.25
C GLN A 30 -20.44 -1.22 0.40
N LEU A 31 -19.38 -1.61 -0.33
CA LEU A 31 -18.75 -2.93 -0.19
C LEU A 31 -18.17 -3.10 1.22
N MET A 32 -17.45 -2.12 1.74
CA MET A 32 -16.87 -2.18 3.08
C MET A 32 -17.95 -2.26 4.16
N GLU A 33 -19.02 -1.48 4.04
CA GLU A 33 -20.19 -1.56 4.92
C GLU A 33 -20.84 -2.95 4.88
N ARG A 34 -21.07 -3.50 3.68
CA ARG A 34 -21.67 -4.83 3.49
C ARG A 34 -20.82 -5.96 4.05
N THR A 35 -19.51 -5.85 3.97
CA THR A 35 -18.56 -6.85 4.49
C THR A 35 -18.13 -6.58 5.93
N ASN A 36 -18.68 -5.53 6.55
CA ASN A 36 -18.29 -5.08 7.89
C ASN A 36 -16.77 -4.86 8.03
N GLN A 37 -16.17 -4.29 6.97
CA GLN A 37 -14.74 -3.97 6.96
C GLN A 37 -14.53 -2.48 7.24
N PRO A 38 -13.61 -2.11 8.14
CA PRO A 38 -13.35 -0.73 8.47
C PRO A 38 -12.62 -0.01 7.33
N ILE A 39 -13.01 1.24 7.10
CA ILE A 39 -12.29 2.22 6.28
C ILE A 39 -12.00 3.45 7.12
N ALA A 40 -11.06 4.28 6.69
CA ALA A 40 -10.85 5.57 7.36
C ALA A 40 -12.18 6.36 7.40
N PRO A 41 -12.66 6.78 8.57
CA PRO A 41 -13.86 7.59 8.69
C PRO A 41 -13.79 8.82 7.80
N SER A 42 -14.82 9.06 7.01
CA SER A 42 -14.84 10.19 6.07
C SER A 42 -16.23 10.74 5.86
N GLU A 43 -16.33 12.06 5.66
CA GLU A 43 -17.58 12.77 5.39
C GLU A 43 -17.37 13.87 4.33
N ILE A 44 -18.34 14.04 3.45
CA ILE A 44 -18.37 15.17 2.51
C ILE A 44 -19.09 16.32 3.18
N VAL A 45 -18.39 17.43 3.38
CA VAL A 45 -18.93 18.64 4.01
C VAL A 45 -19.04 19.76 3.00
N THR A 46 -20.02 20.65 3.22
CA THR A 46 -20.31 21.80 2.36
C THR A 46 -20.19 23.14 3.09
N ASN A 47 -19.88 23.08 4.38
CA ASN A 47 -19.67 24.25 5.23
C ASN A 47 -18.68 23.95 6.36
N LEU A 48 -18.20 25.02 6.98
CA LEU A 48 -17.16 24.94 8.01
C LEU A 48 -17.65 24.24 9.29
N GLN A 49 -18.88 24.51 9.70
CA GLN A 49 -19.45 23.99 10.97
C GLN A 49 -19.58 22.47 10.94
N ASP A 50 -20.08 21.90 9.85
CA ASP A 50 -20.19 20.46 9.70
C ASP A 50 -18.78 19.82 9.68
N GLY A 51 -17.81 20.50 9.06
CA GLY A 51 -16.43 20.03 9.04
C GLY A 51 -15.78 19.98 10.43
N ILE A 52 -15.97 21.01 11.22
CA ILE A 52 -15.46 21.06 12.61
C ILE A 52 -16.11 19.94 13.44
N ARG A 53 -17.45 19.84 13.39
CA ARG A 53 -18.17 18.78 14.12
C ARG A 53 -17.66 17.40 13.79
N PHE A 54 -17.51 17.10 12.49
CA PHE A 54 -17.00 15.80 12.05
C PHE A 54 -15.56 15.55 12.49
N ALA A 55 -14.69 16.57 12.43
CA ALA A 55 -13.31 16.45 12.88
C ALA A 55 -13.19 16.21 14.40
N GLU A 56 -14.07 16.83 15.21
CA GLU A 56 -14.16 16.56 16.65
C GLU A 56 -14.60 15.13 16.94
N GLU A 57 -15.49 14.57 16.12
CA GLU A 57 -15.96 13.18 16.25
C GLU A 57 -14.87 12.16 15.94
N ILE A 58 -14.12 12.36 14.84
CA ILE A 58 -13.11 11.39 14.39
C ILE A 58 -11.72 11.61 15.00
N GLY A 59 -11.47 12.80 15.58
CA GLY A 59 -10.17 13.22 16.11
C GLY A 59 -9.18 13.66 15.03
N TYR A 60 -8.20 14.44 15.46
CA TYR A 60 -7.09 14.89 14.60
C TYR A 60 -5.95 13.85 14.54
N PRO A 61 -5.11 13.85 13.47
CA PRO A 61 -5.15 14.71 12.29
C PRO A 61 -6.28 14.35 11.31
N VAL A 62 -6.73 15.35 10.53
CA VAL A 62 -7.77 15.21 9.49
C VAL A 62 -7.22 15.59 8.14
N ILE A 63 -7.49 14.78 7.13
CA ILE A 63 -7.16 15.06 5.73
C ILE A 63 -8.31 15.84 5.09
N VAL A 64 -7.97 16.95 4.43
CA VAL A 64 -8.92 17.82 3.73
C VAL A 64 -8.69 17.68 2.24
N ARG A 65 -9.70 17.25 1.48
CA ARG A 65 -9.62 17.03 0.03
C ARG A 65 -10.77 17.74 -0.68
N PRO A 66 -10.55 18.93 -1.26
CA PRO A 66 -11.55 19.62 -2.06
C PRO A 66 -11.97 18.81 -3.28
N ALA A 67 -13.29 18.76 -3.56
CA ALA A 67 -13.80 18.05 -4.73
C ALA A 67 -13.47 18.80 -6.03
N TYR A 68 -13.11 18.03 -7.07
CA TYR A 68 -12.83 18.54 -8.43
C TYR A 68 -11.72 19.59 -8.53
N THR A 69 -10.70 19.50 -7.67
CA THR A 69 -9.48 20.31 -7.81
C THR A 69 -8.38 19.52 -8.51
N LEU A 70 -7.51 20.22 -9.25
CA LEU A 70 -6.38 19.62 -9.93
C LEU A 70 -5.15 19.55 -9.00
N GLY A 71 -4.51 18.37 -8.93
CA GLY A 71 -3.22 18.21 -8.24
C GLY A 71 -3.28 18.42 -6.72
N GLY A 72 -4.44 18.27 -6.08
CA GLY A 72 -4.57 18.42 -4.62
C GLY A 72 -4.59 19.88 -4.13
N THR A 73 -4.77 20.84 -5.02
CA THR A 73 -4.80 22.28 -4.68
C THR A 73 -5.91 22.58 -3.66
N GLY A 74 -5.57 23.27 -2.58
CA GLY A 74 -6.50 23.65 -1.50
C GLY A 74 -6.81 22.54 -0.51
N GLY A 75 -6.16 21.37 -0.65
CA GLY A 75 -6.18 20.29 0.34
C GLY A 75 -4.96 20.31 1.24
N GLY A 76 -5.02 19.55 2.34
CA GLY A 76 -3.94 19.45 3.30
C GLY A 76 -4.27 18.51 4.44
N ILE A 77 -3.39 18.46 5.42
CA ILE A 77 -3.59 17.74 6.68
C ILE A 77 -3.72 18.80 7.76
N ALA A 78 -4.78 18.73 8.54
CA ALA A 78 -5.02 19.57 9.71
C ALA A 78 -4.70 18.78 10.98
N GLU A 79 -3.73 19.24 11.74
CA GLU A 79 -3.31 18.67 13.02
C GLU A 79 -4.13 19.27 14.20
N THR A 80 -4.73 20.45 13.98
CA THR A 80 -5.55 21.18 14.98
C THR A 80 -6.80 21.76 14.33
N GLN A 81 -7.75 22.21 15.16
CA GLN A 81 -8.97 22.85 14.69
C GLN A 81 -8.66 24.13 13.89
N GLU A 82 -7.74 24.96 14.35
CA GLU A 82 -7.37 26.22 13.68
C GLU A 82 -6.83 25.96 12.27
N GLN A 83 -5.99 24.94 12.11
CA GLN A 83 -5.50 24.52 10.80
C GLN A 83 -6.63 23.98 9.92
N LEU A 84 -7.57 23.21 10.51
CA LEU A 84 -8.74 22.73 9.77
C LEU A 84 -9.58 23.89 9.25
N GLU A 85 -9.88 24.89 10.08
CA GLU A 85 -10.68 26.05 9.68
C GLU A 85 -10.05 26.81 8.50
N GLU A 86 -8.75 27.00 8.51
CA GLU A 86 -8.01 27.64 7.42
C GLU A 86 -8.07 26.80 6.13
N ILE A 87 -7.65 25.52 6.19
CA ILE A 87 -7.56 24.64 5.02
C ILE A 87 -8.96 24.35 4.45
N LEU A 88 -9.94 24.10 5.31
CA LEU A 88 -11.31 23.78 4.90
C LEU A 88 -11.98 24.98 4.24
N SER A 89 -11.84 26.19 4.80
CA SER A 89 -12.36 27.43 4.20
C SER A 89 -11.79 27.65 2.81
N GLN A 90 -10.49 27.48 2.65
CA GLN A 90 -9.82 27.56 1.34
C GLN A 90 -10.30 26.45 0.39
N GLY A 91 -10.43 25.21 0.88
CA GLY A 91 -10.90 24.07 0.10
C GLY A 91 -12.32 24.24 -0.43
N LEU A 92 -13.24 24.71 0.40
CA LEU A 92 -14.63 25.02 0.02
C LEU A 92 -14.70 26.11 -1.05
N HIS A 93 -13.85 27.13 -0.95
CA HIS A 93 -13.80 28.22 -1.95
C HIS A 93 -13.23 27.75 -3.29
N LEU A 94 -12.22 26.87 -3.28
CA LEU A 94 -11.58 26.35 -4.49
C LEU A 94 -12.36 25.22 -5.15
N SER A 95 -13.22 24.53 -4.41
CA SER A 95 -14.07 23.47 -4.95
C SER A 95 -15.14 24.06 -5.86
N ARG A 96 -15.19 23.63 -7.12
CA ARG A 96 -16.19 24.10 -8.09
C ARG A 96 -17.65 23.78 -7.70
N VAL A 97 -17.82 22.81 -6.82
CA VAL A 97 -19.14 22.35 -6.33
C VAL A 97 -19.35 22.68 -4.85
N GLY A 98 -18.42 23.40 -4.22
CA GLY A 98 -18.48 23.77 -2.81
C GLY A 98 -18.46 22.57 -1.85
N GLN A 99 -17.79 21.49 -2.22
CA GLN A 99 -17.71 20.25 -1.43
C GLN A 99 -16.25 19.92 -1.10
N VAL A 100 -16.03 19.45 0.12
CA VAL A 100 -14.75 18.97 0.60
C VAL A 100 -14.97 17.61 1.27
N LEU A 101 -14.14 16.63 0.94
CA LEU A 101 -14.04 15.39 1.68
C LEU A 101 -13.10 15.60 2.86
N LEU A 102 -13.58 15.34 4.07
CA LEU A 102 -12.78 15.19 5.27
C LEU A 102 -12.59 13.71 5.57
N GLU A 103 -11.40 13.33 5.99
CA GLU A 103 -11.05 11.93 6.24
C GLU A 103 -10.10 11.86 7.44
N LYS A 104 -10.31 10.90 8.35
CA LYS A 104 -9.36 10.63 9.44
C LYS A 104 -8.01 10.26 8.84
N SER A 105 -6.95 10.91 9.31
CA SER A 105 -5.60 10.57 8.89
C SER A 105 -5.17 9.24 9.52
N ILE A 106 -4.77 8.31 8.67
CA ILE A 106 -4.11 7.05 9.04
C ILE A 106 -2.61 7.08 8.74
N LYS A 107 -2.06 8.29 8.58
CA LYS A 107 -0.62 8.50 8.40
C LYS A 107 0.14 7.90 9.58
N GLY A 108 1.20 7.17 9.29
CA GLY A 108 1.99 6.51 10.32
C GLY A 108 1.52 5.10 10.67
N TRP A 109 0.36 4.64 10.16
CA TRP A 109 -0.04 3.25 10.29
C TRP A 109 0.80 2.37 9.37
N LYS A 110 0.98 1.10 9.76
CA LYS A 110 1.68 0.10 8.94
C LYS A 110 0.88 -0.17 7.67
N GLU A 111 1.55 -0.24 6.52
CA GLU A 111 0.89 -0.59 5.27
C GLU A 111 1.16 -2.06 4.93
N ILE A 112 0.10 -2.85 4.92
CA ILE A 112 0.14 -4.30 4.70
C ILE A 112 -0.67 -4.63 3.45
N GLU A 113 -0.13 -5.49 2.60
CA GLU A 113 -0.78 -5.95 1.37
C GLU A 113 -0.97 -7.47 1.39
N PHE A 114 -2.11 -7.92 0.87
CA PHE A 114 -2.36 -9.32 0.56
C PHE A 114 -2.64 -9.51 -0.93
N GLU A 115 -1.88 -10.39 -1.55
CA GLU A 115 -2.21 -10.90 -2.88
C GLU A 115 -3.09 -12.14 -2.72
N VAL A 116 -4.27 -12.07 -3.29
CA VAL A 116 -5.32 -13.08 -3.17
C VAL A 116 -5.68 -13.59 -4.56
N ILE A 117 -6.00 -14.87 -4.68
CA ILE A 117 -6.54 -15.44 -5.90
C ILE A 117 -7.81 -16.23 -5.60
N ARG A 118 -8.84 -16.08 -6.45
CA ARG A 118 -10.14 -16.74 -6.31
C ARG A 118 -10.62 -17.26 -7.64
N ASP A 119 -11.21 -18.46 -7.64
CA ASP A 119 -11.79 -19.08 -8.84
C ASP A 119 -13.30 -18.85 -8.98
N GLY A 120 -13.88 -19.45 -10.01
CA GLY A 120 -15.32 -19.35 -10.30
C GLY A 120 -16.19 -20.15 -9.35
N ALA A 121 -15.65 -21.18 -8.68
CA ALA A 121 -16.36 -22.01 -7.70
C ALA A 121 -16.36 -21.44 -6.28
N GLY A 122 -15.56 -20.37 -6.05
CA GLY A 122 -15.45 -19.71 -4.75
C GLY A 122 -14.27 -20.15 -3.91
N SER A 123 -13.40 -21.02 -4.41
CA SER A 123 -12.13 -21.33 -3.73
C SER A 123 -11.23 -20.09 -3.76
N CYS A 124 -10.75 -19.69 -2.58
CA CYS A 124 -10.00 -18.46 -2.38
C CYS A 124 -8.79 -18.73 -1.51
N ILE A 125 -7.61 -18.27 -1.91
CA ILE A 125 -6.36 -18.41 -1.15
C ILE A 125 -5.60 -17.10 -1.12
N THR A 126 -4.79 -16.89 -0.09
CA THR A 126 -3.78 -15.84 -0.05
C THR A 126 -2.47 -16.36 -0.63
N VAL A 127 -1.95 -15.68 -1.63
CA VAL A 127 -0.69 -16.07 -2.29
C VAL A 127 0.51 -15.53 -1.54
N CYS A 128 0.42 -14.30 -1.04
CA CYS A 128 1.52 -13.63 -0.35
C CYS A 128 0.99 -12.50 0.52
N SER A 129 1.56 -12.34 1.71
CA SER A 129 1.52 -11.10 2.48
C SER A 129 2.76 -10.28 2.21
N MET A 130 2.62 -8.96 2.20
CA MET A 130 3.73 -8.02 2.00
C MET A 130 3.56 -6.85 2.96
N GLU A 131 4.67 -6.26 3.36
CA GLU A 131 4.73 -5.14 4.27
C GLU A 131 5.62 -4.04 3.71
N ASN A 132 5.15 -2.81 3.75
CA ASN A 132 5.94 -1.64 3.40
C ASN A 132 6.78 -1.22 4.62
N ILE A 133 8.06 -0.91 4.40
CA ILE A 133 8.93 -0.36 5.45
C ILE A 133 8.49 1.07 5.80
N ASP A 134 8.11 1.86 4.81
CA ASP A 134 7.54 3.18 5.04
C ASP A 134 6.08 3.04 5.48
N PRO A 135 5.64 3.81 6.49
CA PRO A 135 4.25 3.83 6.91
C PRO A 135 3.35 4.45 5.85
N VAL A 136 2.03 4.32 6.04
CA VAL A 136 1.02 4.98 5.20
C VAL A 136 1.34 6.46 5.02
N GLY A 137 1.37 6.90 3.78
CA GLY A 137 1.75 8.26 3.35
C GLY A 137 2.81 8.28 2.26
N VAL A 138 3.56 7.19 2.08
CA VAL A 138 4.44 6.94 0.94
C VAL A 138 3.77 5.94 0.01
N HIS A 139 3.75 6.22 -1.29
CA HIS A 139 3.14 5.31 -2.27
C HIS A 139 3.87 3.94 -2.25
N THR A 140 3.14 2.83 -2.19
CA THR A 140 3.71 1.47 -2.13
C THR A 140 4.74 1.18 -3.24
N GLY A 141 4.58 1.79 -4.42
CA GLY A 141 5.56 1.71 -5.52
C GLY A 141 6.91 2.35 -5.18
N ASP A 142 6.94 3.31 -4.26
CA ASP A 142 8.13 4.04 -3.80
C ASP A 142 8.67 3.55 -2.46
N SER A 143 7.95 2.67 -1.76
CA SER A 143 8.40 2.06 -0.51
C SER A 143 9.27 0.82 -0.76
N ILE A 144 10.16 0.53 0.18
CA ILE A 144 10.80 -0.77 0.30
C ILE A 144 9.74 -1.74 0.81
N VAL A 145 9.55 -2.86 0.11
CA VAL A 145 8.54 -3.86 0.47
C VAL A 145 9.19 -5.18 0.83
N VAL A 146 8.72 -5.80 1.88
CA VAL A 146 9.21 -7.10 2.38
C VAL A 146 8.10 -8.15 2.26
N ALA A 147 8.47 -9.34 1.84
CA ALA A 147 7.59 -10.50 1.79
C ALA A 147 8.29 -11.73 2.42
N PRO A 148 7.60 -12.47 3.31
CA PRO A 148 6.27 -12.17 3.86
C PRO A 148 6.31 -10.94 4.77
N ALA A 149 5.14 -10.42 5.20
CA ALA A 149 5.08 -9.42 6.26
C ALA A 149 5.76 -9.98 7.53
N LEU A 150 6.75 -9.25 8.06
CA LEU A 150 7.64 -9.75 9.12
C LEU A 150 7.24 -9.27 10.52
N THR A 151 6.56 -8.14 10.62
CA THR A 151 6.28 -7.48 11.91
C THR A 151 4.87 -7.77 12.44
N LEU A 152 4.07 -8.59 11.71
CA LEU A 152 2.74 -8.98 12.15
C LEU A 152 2.79 -10.12 13.17
N ALA A 153 2.08 -9.96 14.28
CA ALA A 153 1.71 -11.08 15.13
C ALA A 153 0.74 -12.01 14.37
N ASP A 154 0.70 -13.29 14.74
CA ASP A 154 -0.21 -14.27 14.07
C ASP A 154 -1.67 -13.81 14.09
N LYS A 155 -2.13 -13.24 15.20
CA LYS A 155 -3.49 -12.69 15.32
C LYS A 155 -3.77 -11.57 14.31
N GLU A 156 -2.82 -10.66 14.10
CA GLU A 156 -2.94 -9.58 13.11
C GLU A 156 -2.93 -10.14 11.69
N TYR A 157 -2.03 -11.06 11.42
CA TYR A 157 -1.95 -11.74 10.13
C TYR A 157 -3.28 -12.44 9.79
N GLN A 158 -3.83 -13.25 10.70
CA GLN A 158 -5.07 -13.97 10.47
C GLN A 158 -6.28 -13.03 10.33
N MET A 159 -6.31 -11.95 11.10
CA MET A 159 -7.35 -10.92 11.00
C MET A 159 -7.36 -10.28 9.61
N LEU A 160 -6.24 -9.78 9.13
CA LEU A 160 -6.13 -9.12 7.82
C LEU A 160 -6.31 -10.11 6.66
N ARG A 161 -5.80 -11.35 6.82
CA ARG A 161 -6.02 -12.43 5.85
C ARG A 161 -7.50 -12.74 5.69
N SER A 162 -8.22 -12.91 6.80
CA SER A 162 -9.66 -13.18 6.79
C SER A 162 -10.42 -12.02 6.14
N ALA A 163 -10.10 -10.78 6.51
CA ALA A 163 -10.69 -9.59 5.91
C ALA A 163 -10.49 -9.55 4.38
N ALA A 164 -9.27 -9.85 3.91
CA ALA A 164 -8.98 -9.90 2.47
C ALA A 164 -9.84 -10.96 1.75
N ILE A 165 -9.95 -12.17 2.32
CA ILE A 165 -10.75 -13.26 1.76
C ILE A 165 -12.23 -12.90 1.73
N ASP A 166 -12.78 -12.32 2.80
CA ASP A 166 -14.19 -11.93 2.90
C ASP A 166 -14.55 -10.86 1.85
N ILE A 167 -13.69 -9.86 1.69
CA ILE A 167 -13.86 -8.82 0.67
C ILE A 167 -13.90 -9.45 -0.72
N ILE A 168 -12.90 -10.27 -1.05
CA ILE A 168 -12.75 -10.87 -2.38
C ILE A 168 -13.90 -11.83 -2.72
N ASN A 169 -14.39 -12.56 -1.72
CA ASN A 169 -15.58 -13.40 -1.87
C ASN A 169 -16.85 -12.57 -2.10
N SER A 170 -17.01 -11.47 -1.38
CA SER A 170 -18.20 -10.60 -1.51
C SER A 170 -18.37 -9.97 -2.89
N ILE A 171 -17.26 -9.64 -3.57
CA ILE A 171 -17.29 -9.08 -4.93
C ILE A 171 -17.09 -10.13 -6.02
N GLU A 172 -17.03 -11.41 -5.65
CA GLU A 172 -16.91 -12.54 -6.58
C GLU A 172 -15.78 -12.40 -7.61
N ILE A 173 -14.59 -11.99 -7.16
CA ILE A 173 -13.41 -11.92 -8.02
C ILE A 173 -13.16 -13.27 -8.71
N LYS A 174 -12.76 -13.23 -9.97
CA LYS A 174 -12.29 -14.40 -10.75
C LYS A 174 -10.91 -14.13 -11.29
N GLY A 175 -9.89 -14.53 -10.53
CA GLY A 175 -8.48 -14.29 -10.80
C GLY A 175 -7.77 -13.68 -9.62
N GLY A 176 -6.67 -12.97 -9.88
CA GLY A 176 -5.87 -12.29 -8.84
C GLY A 176 -6.45 -10.94 -8.43
N CYS A 177 -6.25 -10.61 -7.18
CA CYS A 177 -6.62 -9.33 -6.60
C CYS A 177 -5.64 -8.95 -5.48
N ASN A 178 -5.33 -7.67 -5.38
CA ASN A 178 -4.54 -7.11 -4.28
C ASN A 178 -5.46 -6.35 -3.33
N VAL A 179 -5.28 -6.54 -2.03
CA VAL A 179 -5.97 -5.80 -0.97
C VAL A 179 -4.92 -5.12 -0.10
N GLN A 180 -5.06 -3.80 0.11
CA GLN A 180 -4.16 -3.00 0.92
C GLN A 180 -4.86 -2.55 2.19
N PHE A 181 -4.14 -2.70 3.30
CA PHE A 181 -4.58 -2.37 4.65
C PHE A 181 -3.63 -1.37 5.30
N ALA A 182 -4.20 -0.46 6.08
CA ALA A 182 -3.49 0.24 7.13
C ALA A 182 -3.75 -0.47 8.45
N LEU A 183 -2.71 -0.79 9.21
CA LEU A 183 -2.81 -1.38 10.54
C LEU A 183 -2.20 -0.42 11.56
N ASN A 184 -2.97 -0.09 12.60
CA ASN A 184 -2.48 0.74 13.70
C ASN A 184 -1.34 -0.02 14.42
N PRO A 185 -0.13 0.60 14.58
CA PRO A 185 1.01 -0.07 15.21
C PRO A 185 0.79 -0.40 16.69
N ASP A 186 -0.11 0.31 17.37
CA ASP A 186 -0.34 0.19 18.81
C ASP A 186 -1.60 -0.61 19.18
N SER A 187 -2.38 -1.06 18.18
CA SER A 187 -3.64 -1.77 18.42
C SER A 187 -3.99 -2.71 17.26
N PHE A 188 -5.09 -3.47 17.41
CA PHE A 188 -5.65 -4.30 16.33
C PHE A 188 -6.57 -3.51 15.39
N GLU A 189 -6.61 -2.18 15.50
CA GLU A 189 -7.40 -1.36 14.60
C GLU A 189 -6.76 -1.33 13.22
N TYR A 190 -7.57 -1.53 12.19
CA TYR A 190 -7.10 -1.45 10.80
C TYR A 190 -8.12 -0.73 9.92
N ALA A 191 -7.69 -0.33 8.75
CA ALA A 191 -8.56 0.20 7.72
C ALA A 191 -8.18 -0.40 6.36
N VAL A 192 -9.18 -0.69 5.53
CA VAL A 192 -8.96 -1.06 4.13
C VAL A 192 -8.67 0.21 3.34
N ILE A 193 -7.50 0.27 2.68
CA ILE A 193 -7.08 1.43 1.89
C ILE A 193 -7.65 1.33 0.48
N GLU A 194 -7.41 0.20 -0.19
CA GLU A 194 -7.88 -0.02 -1.55
C GLU A 194 -7.90 -1.51 -1.93
N ILE A 195 -8.66 -1.80 -2.98
CA ILE A 195 -8.72 -3.11 -3.62
C ILE A 195 -8.35 -2.93 -5.09
N ASN A 196 -7.44 -3.74 -5.58
CA ASN A 196 -7.07 -3.78 -6.97
C ASN A 196 -7.59 -5.08 -7.61
N PRO A 197 -8.81 -5.11 -8.20
CA PRO A 197 -9.46 -6.32 -8.73
C PRO A 197 -8.84 -6.77 -10.07
N ARG A 198 -7.54 -6.85 -10.10
CA ARG A 198 -6.71 -7.17 -11.26
C ARG A 198 -5.32 -7.61 -10.85
N VAL A 199 -4.62 -8.29 -11.74
CA VAL A 199 -3.18 -8.51 -11.59
C VAL A 199 -2.45 -7.17 -11.65
N SER A 200 -1.59 -6.91 -10.67
CA SER A 200 -0.89 -5.64 -10.45
C SER A 200 0.64 -5.83 -10.43
N ARG A 201 1.39 -4.77 -10.10
CA ARG A 201 2.83 -4.88 -9.83
C ARG A 201 3.11 -5.72 -8.60
N SER A 202 2.32 -5.58 -7.55
CA SER A 202 2.40 -6.40 -6.34
C SER A 202 2.20 -7.89 -6.67
N SER A 203 1.30 -8.23 -7.58
CA SER A 203 1.11 -9.61 -8.05
C SER A 203 2.36 -10.18 -8.74
N ALA A 204 3.10 -9.34 -9.48
CA ALA A 204 4.36 -9.74 -10.10
C ALA A 204 5.45 -9.98 -9.04
N LEU A 205 5.52 -9.12 -8.02
CA LEU A 205 6.40 -9.30 -6.87
C LEU A 205 6.06 -10.58 -6.10
N ALA A 206 4.79 -10.75 -5.73
CA ALA A 206 4.29 -11.94 -5.04
C ALA A 206 4.56 -13.23 -5.81
N SER A 207 4.36 -13.22 -7.15
CA SER A 207 4.67 -14.38 -8.00
C SER A 207 6.14 -14.76 -7.97
N LYS A 208 7.04 -13.78 -8.03
CA LYS A 208 8.48 -14.00 -7.93
C LYS A 208 8.91 -14.42 -6.52
N ALA A 209 8.31 -13.81 -5.49
CA ALA A 209 8.61 -14.11 -4.11
C ALA A 209 8.23 -15.54 -3.72
N THR A 210 7.06 -15.99 -4.12
CA THR A 210 6.49 -17.28 -3.70
C THR A 210 6.72 -18.42 -4.71
N GLY A 211 7.11 -18.08 -5.95
CA GLY A 211 7.09 -19.03 -7.05
C GLY A 211 5.69 -19.42 -7.54
N TYR A 212 4.62 -18.82 -6.99
CA TYR A 212 3.25 -19.08 -7.42
C TYR A 212 2.90 -18.24 -8.66
N PRO A 213 2.60 -18.85 -9.80
CA PRO A 213 2.48 -18.13 -11.07
C PRO A 213 1.10 -17.47 -11.23
N ILE A 214 0.82 -16.39 -10.47
CA ILE A 214 -0.48 -15.72 -10.37
C ILE A 214 -1.09 -15.42 -11.74
N ALA A 215 -0.35 -14.80 -12.65
CA ALA A 215 -0.89 -14.43 -13.97
C ALA A 215 -1.31 -15.64 -14.80
N LYS A 216 -0.52 -16.73 -14.76
CA LYS A 216 -0.84 -17.98 -15.48
C LYS A 216 -2.08 -18.66 -14.90
N ILE A 217 -2.20 -18.67 -13.56
CA ILE A 217 -3.35 -19.28 -12.88
C ILE A 217 -4.59 -18.41 -13.11
N ALA A 218 -4.49 -17.08 -12.98
CA ALA A 218 -5.59 -16.16 -13.27
C ALA A 218 -6.11 -16.30 -14.72
N ALA A 219 -5.21 -16.50 -15.71
CA ALA A 219 -5.61 -16.75 -17.07
C ALA A 219 -6.39 -18.07 -17.23
N LYS A 220 -6.01 -19.13 -16.52
CA LYS A 220 -6.75 -20.41 -16.51
C LYS A 220 -8.11 -20.27 -15.84
N ILE A 221 -8.18 -19.53 -14.71
CA ILE A 221 -9.46 -19.23 -14.05
C ILE A 221 -10.38 -18.45 -15.00
N ALA A 222 -9.87 -17.49 -15.75
CA ALA A 222 -10.64 -16.76 -16.76
C ALA A 222 -11.19 -17.66 -17.88
N LEU A 223 -10.54 -18.80 -18.14
CA LEU A 223 -11.01 -19.82 -19.07
C LEU A 223 -11.98 -20.83 -18.44
N GLY A 224 -12.27 -20.72 -17.13
CA GLY A 224 -13.25 -21.52 -16.42
C GLY A 224 -12.70 -22.67 -15.59
N TYR A 225 -11.37 -22.78 -15.45
CA TYR A 225 -10.77 -23.77 -14.55
C TYR A 225 -10.87 -23.32 -13.09
N ASN A 226 -11.03 -24.26 -12.17
CA ASN A 226 -10.98 -24.03 -10.73
C ASN A 226 -9.57 -24.27 -10.18
N LEU A 227 -9.27 -23.74 -9.00
CA LEU A 227 -7.93 -23.82 -8.38
C LEU A 227 -7.49 -25.25 -8.11
N ASP A 228 -8.41 -26.14 -7.77
CA ASP A 228 -8.18 -27.56 -7.52
C ASP A 228 -7.98 -28.41 -8.79
N GLU A 229 -8.29 -27.84 -9.96
CA GLU A 229 -8.04 -28.47 -11.28
C GLU A 229 -6.71 -28.04 -11.90
N ILE A 230 -6.14 -26.92 -11.39
CA ILE A 230 -4.92 -26.33 -11.95
C ILE A 230 -3.69 -26.87 -11.23
N ILE A 231 -2.87 -27.65 -11.89
CA ILE A 231 -1.56 -28.04 -11.37
C ILE A 231 -0.65 -26.81 -11.36
N ASN A 232 -0.02 -26.54 -10.21
CA ASN A 232 1.01 -25.50 -10.09
C ASN A 232 2.23 -25.87 -10.93
N ALA A 233 2.48 -25.11 -11.98
CA ALA A 233 3.54 -25.40 -12.95
C ALA A 233 4.96 -25.31 -12.36
N VAL A 234 5.14 -24.65 -11.24
CA VAL A 234 6.45 -24.50 -10.57
C VAL A 234 6.78 -25.74 -9.75
N THR A 235 5.82 -26.24 -8.98
CA THR A 235 6.01 -27.45 -8.16
C THR A 235 5.83 -28.73 -8.98
N GLY A 236 4.99 -28.69 -10.00
CA GLY A 236 4.63 -29.85 -10.85
C GLY A 236 3.82 -30.94 -10.15
N LYS A 237 3.54 -30.79 -8.84
CA LYS A 237 2.92 -31.81 -7.99
C LYS A 237 1.73 -31.28 -7.19
N THR A 238 1.74 -30.03 -6.79
CA THR A 238 0.66 -29.42 -6.01
C THR A 238 -0.36 -28.73 -6.92
N TYR A 239 -1.58 -28.59 -6.43
CA TYR A 239 -2.61 -27.81 -7.10
C TYR A 239 -2.57 -26.34 -6.69
N ALA A 240 -3.16 -25.47 -7.50
CA ALA A 240 -3.18 -24.04 -7.29
C ALA A 240 -4.01 -23.60 -6.09
N CYS A 241 -4.81 -24.47 -5.49
CA CYS A 241 -5.58 -24.23 -4.27
C CYS A 241 -4.75 -24.27 -2.98
N PHE A 242 -3.46 -24.64 -3.05
CA PHE A 242 -2.58 -24.63 -1.88
C PHE A 242 -1.88 -23.28 -1.75
N GLU A 243 -2.02 -22.66 -0.57
CA GLU A 243 -1.29 -21.43 -0.25
C GLU A 243 0.22 -21.68 -0.22
N PRO A 244 1.02 -20.82 -0.87
CA PRO A 244 2.48 -20.90 -0.77
C PRO A 244 2.94 -20.64 0.68
N ALA A 245 3.94 -21.39 1.12
CA ALA A 245 4.68 -21.11 2.34
C ALA A 245 6.15 -20.87 1.96
N ILE A 246 6.72 -19.77 2.46
CA ILE A 246 8.13 -19.41 2.22
C ILE A 246 8.87 -19.31 3.54
N ASP A 247 10.10 -19.81 3.58
CA ASP A 247 11.00 -19.82 4.72
C ASP A 247 12.24 -18.94 4.50
N TYR A 248 12.11 -17.96 3.62
CA TYR A 248 13.09 -16.95 3.27
C TYR A 248 12.46 -15.56 3.21
N VAL A 249 13.26 -14.54 3.12
CA VAL A 249 12.82 -13.15 3.03
C VAL A 249 13.10 -12.60 1.65
N VAL A 250 12.10 -11.92 1.11
CA VAL A 250 12.20 -11.21 -0.17
C VAL A 250 12.08 -9.72 0.09
N THR A 251 13.01 -8.93 -0.43
CA THR A 251 12.96 -7.46 -0.33
C THR A 251 12.91 -6.85 -1.73
N LYS A 252 11.91 -6.01 -1.96
CA LYS A 252 11.80 -5.13 -3.14
C LYS A 252 12.33 -3.77 -2.75
N ILE A 253 13.26 -3.21 -3.54
CA ILE A 253 13.74 -1.83 -3.37
C ILE A 253 13.44 -1.06 -4.65
N PRO A 254 12.76 0.10 -4.59
CA PRO A 254 12.51 0.95 -5.75
C PRO A 254 13.80 1.58 -6.29
N LYS A 255 13.79 1.91 -7.58
CA LYS A 255 14.83 2.72 -8.20
C LYS A 255 14.21 4.00 -8.74
N TRP A 256 14.66 5.11 -8.21
CA TRP A 256 14.20 6.44 -8.60
C TRP A 256 15.14 7.06 -9.63
N PRO A 257 14.63 7.79 -10.63
CA PRO A 257 15.44 8.40 -11.68
C PRO A 257 15.96 9.81 -11.32
N PHE A 258 16.14 10.10 -10.03
CA PHE A 258 16.51 11.46 -9.58
C PHE A 258 17.89 11.92 -10.07
N ASP A 259 18.77 10.98 -10.35
CA ASP A 259 20.07 11.24 -10.98
C ASP A 259 19.97 11.72 -12.45
N LYS A 260 18.84 11.43 -13.10
CA LYS A 260 18.59 11.76 -14.51
C LYS A 260 17.82 13.06 -14.70
N PHE A 261 17.15 13.55 -13.66
CA PHE A 261 16.30 14.75 -13.73
C PHE A 261 16.85 15.84 -12.83
N TYR A 262 17.57 16.79 -13.42
CA TYR A 262 18.09 17.95 -12.70
C TYR A 262 16.95 18.78 -12.08
N GLY A 263 17.07 19.09 -10.78
CA GLY A 263 16.07 19.88 -10.05
C GLY A 263 14.80 19.12 -9.66
N ALA A 264 14.75 17.78 -9.84
CA ALA A 264 13.63 16.98 -9.35
C ALA A 264 13.55 17.02 -7.81
N LYS A 265 12.34 17.17 -7.29
CA LYS A 265 12.09 17.00 -5.86
C LYS A 265 12.25 15.53 -5.51
N ARG A 266 13.08 15.22 -4.51
CA ARG A 266 13.38 13.84 -4.07
C ARG A 266 12.43 13.33 -3.00
N ASN A 267 11.56 14.18 -2.45
CA ASN A 267 10.64 13.82 -1.40
C ASN A 267 9.57 12.85 -1.92
N LEU A 268 9.48 11.70 -1.29
CA LEU A 268 8.47 10.69 -1.58
C LEU A 268 7.16 11.02 -0.87
N GLY A 269 6.06 10.57 -1.43
CA GLY A 269 4.72 10.81 -0.90
C GLY A 269 3.70 9.91 -1.58
N THR A 270 2.45 10.31 -1.61
CA THR A 270 1.34 9.51 -2.19
C THR A 270 1.38 9.39 -3.71
N LYS A 271 2.27 10.13 -4.40
CA LYS A 271 2.45 10.06 -5.85
C LYS A 271 3.68 9.21 -6.18
N MET A 272 3.51 8.14 -6.95
CA MET A 272 4.59 7.27 -7.36
C MET A 272 5.62 8.00 -8.24
N MET A 273 6.90 7.87 -7.91
CA MET A 273 8.04 8.44 -8.62
C MET A 273 9.03 7.40 -9.16
N ALA A 274 9.05 6.20 -8.57
CA ALA A 274 9.94 5.13 -9.00
C ALA A 274 9.66 4.70 -10.44
N THR A 275 10.71 4.47 -11.22
CA THR A 275 10.64 4.00 -12.62
C THR A 275 11.11 2.56 -12.79
N GLY A 276 11.70 1.98 -11.75
CA GLY A 276 12.18 0.61 -11.70
C GLY A 276 12.22 0.09 -10.29
N GLU A 277 12.52 -1.19 -10.17
CA GLU A 277 12.65 -1.87 -8.89
C GLU A 277 13.59 -3.05 -9.02
N ILE A 278 14.22 -3.43 -7.93
CA ILE A 278 14.95 -4.70 -7.78
C ILE A 278 14.24 -5.59 -6.79
N MET A 279 14.50 -6.87 -6.86
CA MET A 279 14.06 -7.85 -5.89
C MET A 279 15.25 -8.73 -5.48
N SER A 280 15.39 -8.93 -4.18
CA SER A 280 16.42 -9.77 -3.59
C SER A 280 15.80 -10.83 -2.67
N ILE A 281 16.44 -11.98 -2.57
CA ILE A 281 16.02 -13.12 -1.74
C ILE A 281 17.18 -13.54 -0.87
N ALA A 282 16.94 -13.73 0.42
CA ALA A 282 17.90 -14.29 1.37
C ALA A 282 17.19 -14.93 2.57
N ASN A 283 17.96 -15.57 3.48
CA ASN A 283 17.42 -16.28 4.63
C ASN A 283 17.04 -15.34 5.81
N SER A 284 17.43 -14.06 5.75
CA SER A 284 17.06 -13.04 6.73
C SER A 284 16.77 -11.71 6.04
N PHE A 285 16.08 -10.80 6.74
CA PHE A 285 15.77 -9.47 6.26
C PHE A 285 17.05 -8.67 5.95
N GLU A 286 18.02 -8.66 6.87
CA GLU A 286 19.26 -7.91 6.72
C GLU A 286 20.06 -8.38 5.50
N ALA A 287 20.14 -9.70 5.32
CA ALA A 287 20.86 -10.28 4.17
C ALA A 287 20.13 -9.95 2.85
N SER A 288 18.79 -9.99 2.84
CA SER A 288 17.96 -9.64 1.69
C SER A 288 18.10 -8.14 1.36
N LEU A 289 17.99 -7.26 2.35
CA LEU A 289 18.15 -5.82 2.21
C LEU A 289 19.53 -5.45 1.62
N LEU A 290 20.62 -5.96 2.21
CA LEU A 290 21.98 -5.70 1.74
C LEU A 290 22.22 -6.25 0.32
N LYS A 291 21.65 -7.40 -0.01
CA LYS A 291 21.70 -7.94 -1.37
C LYS A 291 20.93 -7.04 -2.35
N GLY A 292 19.79 -6.50 -1.91
CA GLY A 292 19.00 -5.53 -2.66
C GLY A 292 19.77 -4.25 -2.94
N VAL A 293 20.39 -3.65 -1.92
CA VAL A 293 21.22 -2.44 -2.08
C VAL A 293 22.30 -2.64 -3.15
N ARG A 294 23.02 -3.77 -3.09
CA ARG A 294 24.03 -4.09 -4.13
C ARG A 294 23.44 -4.21 -5.53
N SER A 295 22.20 -4.70 -5.64
CA SER A 295 21.53 -4.91 -6.92
C SER A 295 20.96 -3.63 -7.54
N LEU A 296 20.87 -2.52 -6.80
CA LEU A 296 20.43 -1.22 -7.32
C LEU A 296 21.41 -0.59 -8.33
N GLU A 297 22.68 -1.04 -8.33
CA GLU A 297 23.73 -0.51 -9.21
C GLU A 297 23.90 1.01 -9.09
N ILE A 298 23.87 1.51 -7.84
CA ILE A 298 24.06 2.93 -7.48
C ILE A 298 25.45 3.19 -6.87
N GLY A 299 26.39 2.24 -7.00
CA GLY A 299 27.71 2.33 -6.43
C GLY A 299 27.78 2.03 -4.92
N GLN A 300 26.66 1.58 -4.31
CA GLN A 300 26.58 1.23 -2.89
C GLN A 300 26.61 -0.30 -2.72
N TYR A 301 27.41 -0.77 -1.80
CA TYR A 301 27.57 -2.20 -1.48
C TYR A 301 27.12 -2.54 -0.06
N THR A 302 26.99 -1.54 0.79
CA THR A 302 26.57 -1.62 2.19
C THR A 302 25.60 -0.47 2.50
N LEU A 303 25.12 -0.38 3.74
CA LEU A 303 24.34 0.78 4.20
C LEU A 303 25.23 1.97 4.63
N GLU A 304 26.52 1.90 4.42
CA GLU A 304 27.42 3.06 4.60
C GLU A 304 27.36 3.97 3.38
N HIS A 305 27.01 5.23 3.60
CA HIS A 305 26.89 6.22 2.56
C HIS A 305 27.73 7.46 2.90
N GLU A 306 28.60 7.87 2.00
CA GLU A 306 29.58 8.93 2.26
C GLU A 306 28.93 10.26 2.63
N ALA A 307 27.85 10.64 1.93
CA ALA A 307 27.11 11.85 2.25
C ALA A 307 26.49 11.81 3.65
N SER A 308 25.95 10.65 4.06
CA SER A 308 25.36 10.47 5.39
C SER A 308 26.43 10.52 6.49
N LYS A 309 27.62 9.95 6.25
CA LYS A 309 28.77 10.03 7.17
C LYS A 309 29.23 11.45 7.45
N ASN A 310 29.14 12.34 6.47
CA ASN A 310 29.59 13.71 6.58
C ASN A 310 28.56 14.66 7.20
N ARG A 311 27.31 14.20 7.44
CA ARG A 311 26.26 14.99 8.09
C ARG A 311 26.35 14.89 9.61
N SER A 312 25.92 15.94 10.32
CA SER A 312 25.78 15.88 11.79
C SER A 312 24.60 14.99 12.20
N ILE A 313 24.56 14.57 13.49
CA ILE A 313 23.43 13.78 14.01
C ILE A 313 22.13 14.59 13.92
N GLU A 314 22.17 15.90 14.22
CA GLU A 314 21.05 16.80 14.17
C GLU A 314 20.50 16.94 12.73
N GLU A 315 21.40 17.03 11.76
CA GLU A 315 21.06 17.10 10.34
C GLU A 315 20.41 15.79 9.86
N LEU A 316 20.96 14.65 10.24
CA LEU A 316 20.40 13.35 9.93
C LEU A 316 19.02 13.16 10.58
N ALA A 317 18.85 13.55 11.86
CA ALA A 317 17.58 13.44 12.57
C ALA A 317 16.46 14.27 11.93
N VAL A 318 16.79 15.43 11.38
CA VAL A 318 15.82 16.24 10.60
C VAL A 318 15.52 15.60 9.26
N ARG A 319 16.52 15.11 8.54
CA ARG A 319 16.35 14.53 7.20
C ARG A 319 15.47 13.29 7.19
N VAL A 320 15.62 12.40 8.16
CA VAL A 320 14.84 11.14 8.19
C VAL A 320 13.33 11.35 8.43
N THR A 321 12.91 12.55 8.87
CA THR A 321 11.48 12.88 9.01
C THR A 321 10.75 12.95 7.67
N VAL A 322 11.50 13.18 6.58
CA VAL A 322 10.97 13.30 5.22
C VAL A 322 11.44 12.11 4.40
N PRO A 323 10.54 11.27 3.87
CA PRO A 323 10.93 10.16 3.02
C PRO A 323 11.62 10.65 1.75
N ASP A 324 12.80 10.10 1.46
CA ASP A 324 13.53 10.29 0.20
C ASP A 324 14.33 9.03 -0.15
N ASP A 325 15.01 9.02 -1.26
CA ASP A 325 15.80 7.89 -1.74
C ASP A 325 17.11 7.67 -0.97
N GLU A 326 17.53 8.60 -0.09
CA GLU A 326 18.70 8.46 0.79
C GLU A 326 18.32 8.05 2.22
N ARG A 327 17.03 8.11 2.60
CA ARG A 327 16.53 7.89 3.96
C ARG A 327 17.05 6.60 4.59
N LEU A 328 17.10 5.51 3.83
CA LEU A 328 17.65 4.22 4.32
C LEU A 328 19.07 4.35 4.83
N PHE A 329 19.92 5.09 4.13
CA PHE A 329 21.33 5.28 4.49
C PHE A 329 21.48 6.26 5.67
N ASP A 330 20.66 7.29 5.73
CA ASP A 330 20.62 8.25 6.84
C ASP A 330 20.15 7.57 8.14
N LEU A 331 19.15 6.69 8.07
CA LEU A 331 18.69 5.85 9.18
C LEU A 331 19.81 4.93 9.68
N ALA A 332 20.47 4.23 8.76
CA ALA A 332 21.56 3.33 9.11
C ALA A 332 22.73 4.08 9.79
N GLU A 333 23.02 5.30 9.38
CA GLU A 333 24.06 6.12 9.99
C GLU A 333 23.67 6.62 11.39
N LEU A 334 22.39 7.04 11.59
CA LEU A 334 21.89 7.39 12.92
C LEU A 334 22.03 6.22 13.91
N ILE A 335 21.59 5.03 13.49
CA ILE A 335 21.68 3.80 14.31
C ILE A 335 23.14 3.47 14.63
N ARG A 336 24.03 3.56 13.65
CA ARG A 336 25.48 3.30 13.83
C ARG A 336 26.13 4.24 14.83
N ARG A 337 25.67 5.50 14.90
CA ARG A 337 26.14 6.50 15.87
C ARG A 337 25.45 6.42 17.22
N GLY A 338 24.57 5.44 17.42
CA GLY A 338 23.87 5.22 18.70
C GLY A 338 22.75 6.22 18.97
N PHE A 339 22.17 6.82 17.93
CA PHE A 339 20.96 7.66 18.12
C PHE A 339 19.82 6.77 18.61
N PRO A 340 18.99 7.22 19.58
CA PRO A 340 17.95 6.41 20.19
C PRO A 340 16.91 5.92 19.18
N LEU A 341 16.58 4.61 19.19
CA LEU A 341 15.64 4.01 18.25
C LEU A 341 14.22 4.55 18.41
N ASP A 342 13.79 4.79 19.64
CA ASP A 342 12.50 5.42 19.95
C ASP A 342 12.35 6.78 19.28
N ARG A 343 13.43 7.59 19.27
CA ARG A 343 13.45 8.87 18.59
C ARG A 343 13.42 8.73 17.07
N ILE A 344 14.02 7.67 16.53
CA ILE A 344 13.92 7.38 15.10
C ILE A 344 12.48 7.01 14.76
N ALA A 345 11.85 6.11 15.53
CA ALA A 345 10.48 5.70 15.33
C ALA A 345 9.49 6.88 15.42
N GLU A 346 9.63 7.74 16.45
CA GLU A 346 8.83 8.97 16.59
C GLU A 346 8.97 9.90 15.37
N ALA A 347 10.21 10.09 14.89
CA ALA A 347 10.50 11.00 13.77
C ALA A 347 10.04 10.47 12.41
N THR A 348 10.05 9.16 12.23
CA THR A 348 9.78 8.50 10.94
C THR A 348 8.41 7.88 10.86
N LEU A 349 7.76 7.65 11.99
CA LEU A 349 6.54 6.85 12.15
C LEU A 349 6.71 5.39 11.65
N MET A 350 7.95 4.93 11.50
CA MET A 350 8.25 3.53 11.20
C MET A 350 8.09 2.67 12.45
N ASP A 351 7.65 1.44 12.28
CA ASP A 351 7.58 0.44 13.34
C ASP A 351 8.98 0.09 13.84
N MET A 352 9.12 -0.22 15.16
CA MET A 352 10.41 -0.53 15.79
C MET A 352 10.84 -1.99 15.59
#